data_19556e12ac5dd9da2cb54ebc8504da3f
#
_entry.id   19556e12ac5dd9da2cb54ebc8504da3f
#
_cell.length_a   1.000
_cell.length_b   1.000
_cell.length_c   1.000
_cell.angle_alpha   90.00
_cell.angle_beta   90.00
_cell.angle_gamma   90.00
#
_symmetry.space_group_name_H-M   'P 1'
#
loop_
_entity.id
_entity.type
_entity.pdbx_description
1 polymer ?
#
loop_
_entity_poly.entity_id
_entity_poly.type
_entity_poly.pdbx_seq_one_letter_code
_entity_poly.pdbx_strand_id
1 'polypeptide(L)'
;MNNSSEEKITWPQWKAFFATFGGWTLDAMDWMFVALSLPLIMKEWHLDLPSVGLLGGATLIGTGVSSFFAGSVADRFGRAKAMIFAILGYSIITALCGLAQNFTQMLILRIICGIFLGAEWGIGATLLNEYWPANKRSHVMSTVQSGWAIGYGIASLLYMVIAPVYGWRVLFFIGVVPAIVVVFIRKYIPEPEVWVKANREREEIDKALHAGKQITAEERGKAAFPLKALFGPSLIRYTLLSMFICTCVTLAYWGAATWLPTFLATTRGLSIVKTGMFLFWLNVGAVVGYQLFGWLGDKKSRRFSFGFGLLLSVAVVLIYINLNAPTAILYFGPVFGFVTCGYWGLFGVVLSELFPTWCRATAVNFCFNFARGVGFFGPYLIGALAQTRGLTAAISLTAVLYLISLVALMLIPEPRKVDEARTAVIPA
;
A
#
# COMPACT_ATOMS: atom_id res chain seq x y z
N MET A 1 25.11 9.21 32.08
CA MET A 1 23.98 10.15 31.94
C MET A 1 24.15 10.85 30.61
N ASN A 2 23.63 10.25 29.54
CA ASN A 2 23.63 10.87 28.22
C ASN A 2 22.37 11.72 28.10
N ASN A 3 22.54 13.03 28.14
CA ASN A 3 21.55 14.00 27.70
C ASN A 3 21.32 13.80 26.21
N SER A 4 20.41 12.91 25.83
CA SER A 4 19.78 12.93 24.53
C SER A 4 18.86 14.14 24.52
N SER A 5 19.40 15.31 24.12
CA SER A 5 18.57 16.44 23.74
C SER A 5 17.52 15.91 22.77
N GLU A 6 16.26 15.91 23.18
CA GLU A 6 15.14 15.60 22.28
C GLU A 6 15.24 16.57 21.10
N GLU A 7 15.70 16.07 19.98
CA GLU A 7 15.71 16.85 18.74
C GLU A 7 14.29 17.30 18.46
N LYS A 8 14.05 18.61 18.63
CA LYS A 8 12.74 19.21 18.35
C LYS A 8 12.44 19.03 16.87
N ILE A 9 11.29 18.45 16.59
CA ILE A 9 10.81 18.26 15.21
C ILE A 9 10.61 19.64 14.59
N THR A 10 11.25 19.86 13.44
CA THR A 10 11.23 21.13 12.72
C THR A 10 10.00 21.26 11.82
N TRP A 11 9.66 22.46 11.43
CA TRP A 11 8.52 22.71 10.55
C TRP A 11 8.64 22.06 9.15
N PRO A 12 9.84 21.98 8.49
CA PRO A 12 10.02 21.20 7.28
C PRO A 12 9.66 19.72 7.42
N GLN A 13 9.97 19.09 8.56
CA GLN A 13 9.61 17.70 8.85
C GLN A 13 8.11 17.51 8.93
N TRP A 14 7.39 18.40 9.62
CA TRP A 14 5.93 18.38 9.66
C TRP A 14 5.31 18.59 8.28
N LYS A 15 5.86 19.46 7.45
CA LYS A 15 5.38 19.64 6.06
C LYS A 15 5.51 18.35 5.25
N ALA A 16 6.66 17.66 5.32
CA ALA A 16 6.88 16.38 4.66
C ALA A 16 5.90 15.31 5.17
N PHE A 17 5.65 15.28 6.49
CA PHE A 17 4.67 14.39 7.09
C PHE A 17 3.26 14.63 6.53
N PHE A 18 2.75 15.86 6.60
CA PHE A 18 1.39 16.17 6.14
C PHE A 18 1.21 15.92 4.65
N ALA A 19 2.23 16.15 3.83
CA ALA A 19 2.17 15.84 2.41
C ALA A 19 2.07 14.35 2.17
N THR A 20 2.94 13.55 2.80
CA THR A 20 2.95 12.09 2.63
C THR A 20 1.70 11.44 3.24
N PHE A 21 1.30 11.88 4.43
CA PHE A 21 0.09 11.40 5.08
C PHE A 21 -1.18 11.76 4.30
N GLY A 22 -1.26 13.01 3.84
CA GLY A 22 -2.39 13.49 3.04
C GLY A 22 -2.46 12.78 1.69
N GLY A 23 -1.33 12.66 0.98
CA GLY A 23 -1.26 11.92 -0.26
C GLY A 23 -1.73 10.48 -0.07
N TRP A 24 -1.14 9.74 0.87
CA TRP A 24 -1.52 8.36 1.17
C TRP A 24 -2.99 8.18 1.58
N THR A 25 -3.55 9.15 2.30
CA THR A 25 -4.98 9.17 2.65
C THR A 25 -5.86 9.32 1.42
N LEU A 26 -5.49 10.22 0.51
CA LEU A 26 -6.22 10.48 -0.72
C LEU A 26 -6.06 9.35 -1.75
N ASP A 27 -4.91 8.70 -1.78
CA ASP A 27 -4.69 7.47 -2.55
C ASP A 27 -5.66 6.37 -2.13
N ALA A 28 -5.74 6.11 -0.83
CA ALA A 28 -6.65 5.11 -0.29
C ALA A 28 -8.11 5.42 -0.63
N MET A 29 -8.48 6.69 -0.60
CA MET A 29 -9.82 7.15 -1.00
C MET A 29 -10.10 6.81 -2.47
N ASP A 30 -9.17 7.10 -3.38
CA ASP A 30 -9.31 6.80 -4.81
C ASP A 30 -9.42 5.29 -5.07
N TRP A 31 -8.54 4.50 -4.45
CA TRP A 31 -8.59 3.04 -4.56
C TRP A 31 -9.95 2.49 -4.17
N MET A 32 -10.51 2.99 -3.07
CA MET A 32 -11.76 2.48 -2.52
C MET A 32 -12.99 2.97 -3.28
N PHE A 33 -12.94 4.07 -4.00
CA PHE A 33 -14.04 4.48 -4.88
C PHE A 33 -14.38 3.40 -5.91
N VAL A 34 -13.38 2.70 -6.45
CA VAL A 34 -13.63 1.56 -7.34
C VAL A 34 -14.37 0.45 -6.59
N ALA A 35 -13.80 -0.05 -5.50
CA ALA A 35 -14.37 -1.18 -4.76
C ALA A 35 -15.81 -0.90 -4.29
N LEU A 36 -16.06 0.31 -3.77
CA LEU A 36 -17.38 0.76 -3.33
C LEU A 36 -18.37 0.87 -4.49
N SER A 37 -17.90 1.27 -5.68
CA SER A 37 -18.74 1.47 -6.87
C SER A 37 -19.04 0.17 -7.64
N LEU A 38 -18.26 -0.92 -7.43
CA LEU A 38 -18.44 -2.19 -8.15
C LEU A 38 -19.88 -2.72 -8.17
N PRO A 39 -20.63 -2.70 -7.05
CA PRO A 39 -22.02 -3.20 -7.08
C PRO A 39 -22.92 -2.40 -8.02
N LEU A 40 -22.71 -1.07 -8.08
CA LEU A 40 -23.49 -0.17 -8.93
C LEU A 40 -23.09 -0.30 -10.40
N ILE A 41 -21.78 -0.39 -10.69
CA ILE A 41 -21.22 -0.58 -12.02
C ILE A 41 -21.65 -1.95 -12.58
N MET A 42 -21.59 -3.01 -11.75
CA MET A 42 -22.03 -4.34 -12.11
C MET A 42 -23.49 -4.34 -12.57
N LYS A 43 -24.34 -3.65 -11.82
CA LYS A 43 -25.77 -3.54 -12.15
C LYS A 43 -26.03 -2.72 -13.41
N GLU A 44 -25.32 -1.60 -13.58
CA GLU A 44 -25.53 -0.69 -14.70
C GLU A 44 -25.04 -1.28 -16.04
N TRP A 45 -23.89 -1.96 -16.02
CA TRP A 45 -23.28 -2.52 -17.24
C TRP A 45 -23.54 -4.02 -17.41
N HIS A 46 -24.37 -4.63 -16.56
CA HIS A 46 -24.73 -6.06 -16.59
C HIS A 46 -23.48 -6.98 -16.61
N LEU A 47 -22.48 -6.65 -15.80
CA LEU A 47 -21.21 -7.38 -15.76
C LEU A 47 -21.35 -8.68 -14.98
N ASP A 48 -20.63 -9.71 -15.45
CA ASP A 48 -20.41 -10.95 -14.69
C ASP A 48 -19.36 -10.76 -13.58
N LEU A 49 -19.34 -11.68 -12.62
CA LEU A 49 -18.45 -11.58 -11.46
C LEU A 49 -16.96 -11.60 -11.82
N PRO A 50 -16.47 -12.38 -12.82
CA PRO A 50 -15.09 -12.30 -13.28
C PRO A 50 -14.72 -10.93 -13.83
N SER A 51 -15.56 -10.29 -14.63
CA SER A 51 -15.36 -8.94 -15.15
C SER A 51 -15.30 -7.89 -14.03
N VAL A 52 -16.19 -8.02 -13.03
CA VAL A 52 -16.16 -7.17 -11.84
C VAL A 52 -14.84 -7.34 -11.05
N GLY A 53 -14.38 -8.58 -10.90
CA GLY A 53 -13.10 -8.89 -10.25
C GLY A 53 -11.90 -8.34 -11.04
N LEU A 54 -11.94 -8.44 -12.37
CA LEU A 54 -10.93 -7.85 -13.26
C LEU A 54 -10.86 -6.33 -13.09
N LEU A 55 -12.01 -5.66 -13.08
CA LEU A 55 -12.10 -4.22 -12.87
C LEU A 55 -11.58 -3.81 -11.49
N GLY A 56 -11.98 -4.54 -10.44
CA GLY A 56 -11.53 -4.29 -9.06
C GLY A 56 -10.03 -4.44 -8.86
N GLY A 57 -9.40 -5.34 -9.63
CA GLY A 57 -7.94 -5.57 -9.61
C GLY A 57 -7.14 -4.71 -10.61
N ALA A 58 -7.78 -4.02 -11.53
CA ALA A 58 -7.12 -3.35 -12.65
C ALA A 58 -6.03 -2.36 -12.22
N THR A 59 -6.28 -1.59 -11.17
CA THR A 59 -5.32 -0.62 -10.62
C THR A 59 -4.04 -1.31 -10.13
N LEU A 60 -4.13 -2.53 -9.60
CA LEU A 60 -2.98 -3.30 -9.13
C LEU A 60 -2.03 -3.69 -10.27
N ILE A 61 -2.55 -3.95 -11.48
CA ILE A 61 -1.72 -4.20 -12.67
C ILE A 61 -0.84 -2.99 -12.94
N GLY A 62 -1.44 -1.81 -13.02
CA GLY A 62 -0.71 -0.56 -13.24
C GLY A 62 0.33 -0.29 -12.15
N THR A 63 -0.03 -0.53 -10.88
CA THR A 63 0.89 -0.40 -9.74
C THR A 63 2.09 -1.35 -9.87
N GLY A 64 1.87 -2.60 -10.28
CA GLY A 64 2.95 -3.55 -10.54
C GLY A 64 3.90 -3.05 -11.63
N VAL A 65 3.37 -2.50 -12.71
CA VAL A 65 4.17 -1.92 -13.81
C VAL A 65 5.00 -0.72 -13.31
N SER A 66 4.40 0.18 -12.52
CA SER A 66 5.10 1.38 -12.02
C SER A 66 6.30 1.05 -11.12
N SER A 67 6.29 -0.09 -10.43
CA SER A 67 7.35 -0.48 -9.49
C SER A 67 8.74 -0.57 -10.14
N PHE A 68 8.81 -0.85 -11.44
CA PHE A 68 10.06 -0.99 -12.16
C PHE A 68 10.73 0.35 -12.52
N PHE A 69 9.98 1.45 -12.63
CA PHE A 69 10.53 2.73 -13.08
C PHE A 69 10.26 3.91 -12.12
N ALA A 70 9.26 3.84 -11.24
CA ALA A 70 8.89 4.97 -10.38
C ALA A 70 10.05 5.46 -9.50
N GLY A 71 10.81 4.53 -8.92
CA GLY A 71 12.01 4.85 -8.14
C GLY A 71 13.07 5.57 -8.97
N SER A 72 13.34 5.08 -10.19
CA SER A 72 14.31 5.69 -11.11
C SER A 72 13.89 7.10 -11.55
N VAL A 73 12.59 7.30 -11.78
CA VAL A 73 12.04 8.64 -12.09
C VAL A 73 12.23 9.59 -10.91
N ALA A 74 11.91 9.15 -9.69
CA ALA A 74 12.08 9.97 -8.49
C ALA A 74 13.57 10.28 -8.21
N ASP A 75 14.46 9.32 -8.45
CA ASP A 75 15.89 9.50 -8.29
C ASP A 75 16.48 10.51 -9.29
N ARG A 76 15.97 10.51 -10.53
CA ARG A 76 16.50 11.36 -11.61
C ARG A 76 15.90 12.76 -11.63
N PHE A 77 14.61 12.88 -11.37
CA PHE A 77 13.88 14.15 -11.51
C PHE A 77 13.60 14.86 -10.18
N GLY A 78 13.83 14.21 -9.05
CA GLY A 78 13.55 14.72 -7.71
C GLY A 78 12.32 14.10 -7.05
N ARG A 79 12.35 14.00 -5.72
CA ARG A 79 11.26 13.35 -4.94
C ARG A 79 9.97 14.15 -5.00
N ALA A 80 10.07 15.45 -4.74
CA ALA A 80 8.89 16.33 -4.72
C ALA A 80 8.28 16.48 -6.12
N LYS A 81 9.07 16.62 -7.18
CA LYS A 81 8.59 16.71 -8.56
C LYS A 81 7.91 15.42 -9.01
N ALA A 82 8.52 14.27 -8.73
CA ALA A 82 7.95 12.97 -9.09
C ALA A 82 6.63 12.71 -8.35
N MET A 83 6.52 13.10 -7.07
CA MET A 83 5.28 13.02 -6.30
C MET A 83 4.19 13.92 -6.87
N ILE A 84 4.51 15.17 -7.26
CA ILE A 84 3.58 16.08 -7.94
C ILE A 84 3.03 15.44 -9.22
N PHE A 85 3.91 14.88 -10.06
CA PHE A 85 3.52 14.24 -11.31
C PHE A 85 2.62 13.03 -11.08
N ALA A 86 2.95 12.20 -10.09
CA ALA A 86 2.15 11.04 -9.72
C ALA A 86 0.74 11.44 -9.28
N ILE A 87 0.62 12.39 -8.34
CA ILE A 87 -0.67 12.84 -7.79
C ILE A 87 -1.53 13.51 -8.88
N LEU A 88 -0.97 14.39 -9.69
CA LEU A 88 -1.70 14.99 -10.81
C LEU A 88 -2.17 13.94 -11.81
N GLY A 89 -1.30 12.99 -12.15
CA GLY A 89 -1.61 11.92 -13.08
C GLY A 89 -2.81 11.10 -12.62
N TYR A 90 -2.77 10.53 -11.41
CA TYR A 90 -3.88 9.71 -10.95
C TYR A 90 -5.16 10.53 -10.71
N SER A 91 -5.06 11.78 -10.23
CA SER A 91 -6.24 12.63 -10.01
C SER A 91 -7.00 12.90 -11.31
N ILE A 92 -6.28 13.22 -12.40
CA ILE A 92 -6.88 13.45 -13.71
C ILE A 92 -7.52 12.15 -14.24
N ILE A 93 -6.78 11.04 -14.20
CA ILE A 93 -7.28 9.75 -14.70
C ILE A 93 -8.49 9.27 -13.89
N THR A 94 -8.50 9.50 -12.57
CA THR A 94 -9.66 9.19 -11.73
C THR A 94 -10.88 9.98 -12.13
N ALA A 95 -10.75 11.28 -12.39
CA ALA A 95 -11.88 12.08 -12.90
C ALA A 95 -12.39 11.54 -14.24
N LEU A 96 -11.49 11.14 -15.15
CA LEU A 96 -11.86 10.51 -16.42
C LEU A 96 -12.61 9.20 -16.23
N CYS A 97 -12.35 8.44 -15.16
CA CYS A 97 -13.14 7.24 -14.83
C CYS A 97 -14.63 7.58 -14.58
N GLY A 98 -14.94 8.77 -14.05
CA GLY A 98 -16.31 9.23 -13.91
C GLY A 98 -17.05 9.44 -15.25
N LEU A 99 -16.29 9.61 -16.35
CA LEU A 99 -16.82 9.75 -17.71
C LEU A 99 -16.91 8.42 -18.47
N ALA A 100 -16.41 7.31 -17.90
CA ALA A 100 -16.40 6.01 -18.56
C ALA A 100 -17.85 5.54 -18.85
N GLN A 101 -18.07 5.08 -20.08
CA GLN A 101 -19.38 4.62 -20.56
C GLN A 101 -19.48 3.10 -20.67
N ASN A 102 -18.36 2.40 -20.58
CA ASN A 102 -18.31 0.96 -20.67
C ASN A 102 -17.14 0.36 -19.88
N PHE A 103 -17.19 -0.96 -19.71
CA PHE A 103 -16.19 -1.74 -19.00
C PHE A 103 -14.76 -1.51 -19.51
N THR A 104 -14.55 -1.55 -20.82
CA THR A 104 -13.21 -1.46 -21.43
C THR A 104 -12.56 -0.09 -21.15
N GLN A 105 -13.32 1.00 -21.29
CA GLN A 105 -12.83 2.33 -20.97
C GLN A 105 -12.42 2.44 -19.49
N MET A 106 -13.28 1.98 -18.58
CA MET A 106 -12.98 1.99 -17.15
C MET A 106 -11.76 1.13 -16.83
N LEU A 107 -11.65 -0.07 -17.41
CA LEU A 107 -10.52 -0.98 -17.21
C LEU A 107 -9.20 -0.32 -17.61
N ILE A 108 -9.13 0.26 -18.80
CA ILE A 108 -7.92 0.94 -19.31
C ILE A 108 -7.56 2.12 -18.39
N LEU A 109 -8.54 2.96 -18.06
CA LEU A 109 -8.33 4.11 -17.18
C LEU A 109 -7.81 3.68 -15.80
N ARG A 110 -8.33 2.59 -15.21
CA ARG A 110 -7.88 2.06 -13.93
C ARG A 110 -6.46 1.49 -13.99
N ILE A 111 -6.07 0.84 -15.08
CA ILE A 111 -4.68 0.39 -15.27
C ILE A 111 -3.74 1.60 -15.34
N ILE A 112 -4.07 2.61 -16.14
CA ILE A 112 -3.27 3.84 -16.25
C ILE A 112 -3.20 4.58 -14.91
N CYS A 113 -4.32 4.70 -14.19
CA CYS A 113 -4.37 5.27 -12.85
C CYS A 113 -3.41 4.55 -11.89
N GLY A 114 -3.38 3.22 -11.94
CA GLY A 114 -2.50 2.38 -11.13
C GLY A 114 -1.01 2.66 -11.36
N ILE A 115 -0.60 3.05 -12.57
CA ILE A 115 0.78 3.44 -12.86
C ILE A 115 1.20 4.65 -12.02
N PHE A 116 0.35 5.65 -11.90
CA PHE A 116 0.61 6.84 -11.09
C PHE A 116 0.51 6.56 -9.59
N LEU A 117 -0.53 5.86 -9.14
CA LEU A 117 -0.74 5.48 -7.74
C LEU A 117 0.40 4.61 -7.19
N GLY A 118 0.93 3.69 -8.01
CA GLY A 118 2.05 2.84 -7.59
C GLY A 118 3.36 3.60 -7.37
N ALA A 119 3.53 4.75 -8.02
CA ALA A 119 4.70 5.60 -7.82
C ALA A 119 4.66 6.36 -6.49
N GLU A 120 3.49 6.80 -6.03
CA GLU A 120 3.36 7.74 -4.92
C GLU A 120 3.90 7.20 -3.59
N TRP A 121 3.47 5.98 -3.19
CA TRP A 121 3.84 5.44 -1.88
C TRP A 121 5.36 5.34 -1.67
N GLY A 122 6.08 4.80 -2.65
CA GLY A 122 7.54 4.65 -2.57
C GLY A 122 8.27 5.99 -2.50
N ILE A 123 7.78 6.97 -3.27
CA ILE A 123 8.33 8.33 -3.29
C ILE A 123 8.06 9.04 -1.97
N GLY A 124 6.82 8.99 -1.48
CA GLY A 124 6.42 9.60 -0.22
C GLY A 124 7.15 9.02 0.99
N ALA A 125 7.29 7.69 1.05
CA ALA A 125 8.05 7.01 2.11
C ALA A 125 9.53 7.41 2.10
N THR A 126 10.15 7.50 0.93
CA THR A 126 11.55 7.96 0.78
C THR A 126 11.69 9.41 1.22
N LEU A 127 10.82 10.29 0.74
CA LEU A 127 10.78 11.70 1.11
C LEU A 127 10.71 11.86 2.63
N LEU A 128 9.79 11.16 3.29
CA LEU A 128 9.62 11.22 4.73
C LEU A 128 10.86 10.71 5.47
N ASN A 129 11.45 9.60 5.03
CA ASN A 129 12.64 9.03 5.65
C ASN A 129 13.89 9.94 5.51
N GLU A 130 13.96 10.74 4.45
CA GLU A 130 15.06 11.72 4.24
C GLU A 130 14.90 12.96 5.13
N TYR A 131 13.67 13.31 5.53
CA TYR A 131 13.41 14.45 6.42
C TYR A 131 13.41 14.11 7.90
N TRP A 132 13.09 12.86 8.30
CA TRP A 132 12.89 12.51 9.70
C TRP A 132 14.08 11.82 10.35
N PRO A 133 14.37 12.12 11.66
CA PRO A 133 15.43 11.47 12.41
C PRO A 133 15.20 9.95 12.51
N ALA A 134 16.29 9.17 12.44
CA ALA A 134 16.23 7.71 12.40
C ALA A 134 15.47 7.08 13.59
N ASN A 135 15.57 7.66 14.78
CA ASN A 135 14.92 7.18 16.01
C ASN A 135 13.40 7.41 16.05
N LYS A 136 12.84 8.24 15.16
CA LYS A 136 11.40 8.55 15.11
C LYS A 136 10.73 8.06 13.81
N ARG A 137 11.49 7.50 12.86
CA ARG A 137 10.99 7.07 11.55
C ARG A 137 9.90 6.01 11.64
N SER A 138 10.08 4.99 12.48
CA SER A 138 9.11 3.87 12.58
C SER A 138 7.75 4.34 13.06
N HIS A 139 7.71 5.17 14.10
CA HIS A 139 6.46 5.71 14.62
C HIS A 139 5.74 6.59 13.57
N VAL A 140 6.49 7.47 12.91
CA VAL A 140 5.95 8.37 11.87
C VAL A 140 5.42 7.59 10.67
N MET A 141 6.17 6.57 10.21
CA MET A 141 5.72 5.71 9.11
C MET A 141 4.46 4.91 9.47
N SER A 142 4.35 4.41 10.71
CA SER A 142 3.13 3.74 11.19
C SER A 142 1.94 4.69 11.21
N THR A 143 2.16 5.94 11.60
CA THR A 143 1.11 6.98 11.57
C THR A 143 0.69 7.29 10.12
N VAL A 144 1.64 7.39 9.18
CA VAL A 144 1.32 7.56 7.75
C VAL A 144 0.52 6.38 7.22
N GLN A 145 0.88 5.13 7.61
CA GLN A 145 0.11 3.95 7.21
C GLN A 145 -1.35 3.98 7.68
N SER A 146 -1.65 4.57 8.83
CA SER A 146 -3.05 4.73 9.28
C SER A 146 -3.87 5.66 8.37
N GLY A 147 -3.21 6.50 7.57
CA GLY A 147 -3.86 7.31 6.52
C GLY A 147 -4.64 6.46 5.53
N TRP A 148 -4.19 5.23 5.25
CA TRP A 148 -4.93 4.30 4.40
C TRP A 148 -6.33 4.00 4.91
N ALA A 149 -6.46 3.63 6.20
CA ALA A 149 -7.75 3.35 6.80
C ALA A 149 -8.63 4.62 6.92
N ILE A 150 -8.01 5.77 7.17
CA ILE A 150 -8.72 7.06 7.21
C ILE A 150 -9.27 7.40 5.82
N GLY A 151 -8.47 7.26 4.76
CA GLY A 151 -8.91 7.50 3.39
C GLY A 151 -10.04 6.57 2.95
N TYR A 152 -9.95 5.28 3.29
CA TYR A 152 -11.03 4.34 3.05
C TYR A 152 -12.29 4.71 3.85
N GLY A 153 -12.15 5.12 5.12
CA GLY A 153 -13.27 5.60 5.93
C GLY A 153 -13.95 6.82 5.31
N ILE A 154 -13.17 7.80 4.83
CA ILE A 154 -13.68 8.97 4.10
C ILE A 154 -14.43 8.54 2.82
N ALA A 155 -13.84 7.65 2.02
CA ALA A 155 -14.48 7.12 0.82
C ALA A 155 -15.82 6.43 1.14
N SER A 156 -15.88 5.70 2.26
CA SER A 156 -17.11 5.02 2.72
C SER A 156 -18.20 6.01 3.11
N LEU A 157 -17.84 7.11 3.78
CA LEU A 157 -18.77 8.20 4.11
C LEU A 157 -19.28 8.93 2.86
N LEU A 158 -18.38 9.24 1.93
CA LEU A 158 -18.75 9.87 0.65
C LEU A 158 -19.66 8.94 -0.16
N TYR A 159 -19.35 7.65 -0.21
CA TYR A 159 -20.19 6.66 -0.85
C TYR A 159 -21.61 6.62 -0.24
N MET A 160 -21.71 6.62 1.08
CA MET A 160 -22.97 6.58 1.81
C MET A 160 -23.87 7.79 1.50
N VAL A 161 -23.27 8.99 1.38
CA VAL A 161 -24.01 10.25 1.17
C VAL A 161 -24.27 10.52 -0.30
N ILE A 162 -23.30 10.26 -1.18
CA ILE A 162 -23.33 10.71 -2.58
C ILE A 162 -23.94 9.65 -3.50
N ALA A 163 -23.56 8.39 -3.35
CA ALA A 163 -23.94 7.35 -4.31
C ALA A 163 -25.45 7.09 -4.39
N PRO A 164 -26.26 7.19 -3.30
CA PRO A 164 -27.70 7.02 -3.37
C PRO A 164 -28.43 8.08 -4.21
N VAL A 165 -27.87 9.30 -4.25
CA VAL A 165 -28.51 10.48 -4.88
C VAL A 165 -27.96 10.74 -6.28
N TYR A 166 -26.62 10.72 -6.41
CA TYR A 166 -25.91 11.14 -7.62
C TYR A 166 -25.24 9.99 -8.38
N GLY A 167 -25.32 8.77 -7.86
CA GLY A 167 -24.66 7.60 -8.45
C GLY A 167 -23.14 7.56 -8.21
N TRP A 168 -22.52 6.50 -8.75
CA TRP A 168 -21.11 6.22 -8.51
C TRP A 168 -20.15 7.17 -9.26
N ARG A 169 -20.55 7.76 -10.38
CA ARG A 169 -19.69 8.61 -11.22
C ARG A 169 -19.18 9.85 -10.47
N VAL A 170 -20.02 10.44 -9.63
CA VAL A 170 -19.67 11.64 -8.86
C VAL A 170 -18.54 11.38 -7.87
N LEU A 171 -18.42 10.16 -7.34
CA LEU A 171 -17.30 9.78 -6.47
C LEU A 171 -15.95 9.93 -7.19
N PHE A 172 -15.89 9.54 -8.47
CA PHE A 172 -14.67 9.67 -9.27
C PHE A 172 -14.33 11.14 -9.60
N PHE A 173 -15.30 12.01 -9.76
CA PHE A 173 -15.05 13.45 -9.92
C PHE A 173 -14.48 14.08 -8.65
N ILE A 174 -14.86 13.60 -7.47
CA ILE A 174 -14.25 14.01 -6.20
C ILE A 174 -12.79 13.59 -6.12
N GLY A 175 -12.39 12.54 -6.84
CA GLY A 175 -10.99 12.10 -7.01
C GLY A 175 -10.03 13.15 -7.62
N VAL A 176 -10.54 14.33 -8.02
CA VAL A 176 -9.69 15.50 -8.37
C VAL A 176 -9.14 16.20 -7.13
N VAL A 177 -9.78 16.06 -5.97
CA VAL A 177 -9.39 16.75 -4.73
C VAL A 177 -7.91 16.54 -4.38
N PRO A 178 -7.29 15.37 -4.56
CA PRO A 178 -5.84 15.18 -4.37
C PRO A 178 -4.97 16.18 -5.13
N ALA A 179 -5.39 16.67 -6.30
CA ALA A 179 -4.66 17.70 -7.04
C ALA A 179 -4.41 18.98 -6.23
N ILE A 180 -5.24 19.28 -5.21
CA ILE A 180 -5.05 20.41 -4.30
C ILE A 180 -3.78 20.20 -3.46
N VAL A 181 -3.50 18.97 -3.06
CA VAL A 181 -2.29 18.59 -2.29
C VAL A 181 -1.02 18.89 -3.09
N VAL A 182 -1.08 18.76 -4.41
CA VAL A 182 0.03 19.13 -5.31
C VAL A 182 0.42 20.61 -5.16
N VAL A 183 -0.56 21.50 -5.05
CA VAL A 183 -0.28 22.93 -4.85
C VAL A 183 0.47 23.15 -3.54
N PHE A 184 0.08 22.43 -2.48
CA PHE A 184 0.75 22.48 -1.19
C PHE A 184 2.19 21.94 -1.29
N ILE A 185 2.40 20.78 -1.90
CA ILE A 185 3.72 20.17 -2.07
C ILE A 185 4.63 21.12 -2.85
N ARG A 186 4.17 21.62 -4.00
CA ARG A 186 4.96 22.54 -4.84
C ARG A 186 5.38 23.80 -4.10
N LYS A 187 4.51 24.36 -3.26
CA LYS A 187 4.77 25.63 -2.55
C LYS A 187 5.67 25.48 -1.33
N TYR A 188 5.59 24.35 -0.62
CA TYR A 188 6.13 24.23 0.73
C TYR A 188 7.18 23.16 0.94
N ILE A 189 7.38 22.25 -0.01
CA ILE A 189 8.32 21.14 0.13
C ILE A 189 9.43 21.26 -0.92
N PRO A 190 10.64 21.70 -0.50
CA PRO A 190 11.81 21.66 -1.37
C PRO A 190 12.29 20.23 -1.56
N GLU A 191 13.17 20.02 -2.55
CA GLU A 191 13.86 18.72 -2.67
C GLU A 191 14.77 18.51 -1.45
N PRO A 192 14.85 17.28 -0.89
CA PRO A 192 15.71 16.96 0.24
C PRO A 192 17.20 17.25 -0.07
N GLU A 193 17.92 17.83 0.89
CA GLU A 193 19.34 18.12 0.73
C GLU A 193 20.17 16.87 0.40
N VAL A 194 19.80 15.73 0.99
CA VAL A 194 20.43 14.42 0.73
C VAL A 194 20.31 14.06 -0.76
N TRP A 195 19.14 14.27 -1.36
CA TRP A 195 18.94 14.05 -2.79
C TRP A 195 19.75 15.03 -3.64
N VAL A 196 19.74 16.31 -3.28
CA VAL A 196 20.49 17.35 -4.03
C VAL A 196 21.99 17.02 -4.08
N LYS A 197 22.57 16.57 -2.96
CA LYS A 197 23.97 16.14 -2.88
C LYS A 197 24.21 14.89 -3.74
N ALA A 198 23.37 13.85 -3.59
CA ALA A 198 23.50 12.62 -4.36
C ALA A 198 23.32 12.85 -5.87
N ASN A 199 22.45 13.77 -6.27
CA ASN A 199 22.26 14.09 -7.68
C ASN A 199 23.47 14.81 -8.28
N ARG A 200 24.11 15.72 -7.53
CA ARG A 200 25.35 16.36 -7.97
C ARG A 200 26.50 15.35 -8.14
N GLU A 201 26.66 14.44 -7.17
CA GLU A 201 27.66 13.36 -7.28
C GLU A 201 27.41 12.49 -8.53
N ARG A 202 26.15 12.14 -8.82
CA ARG A 202 25.80 11.39 -10.04
C ARG A 202 26.13 12.17 -11.31
N GLU A 203 25.78 13.44 -11.38
CA GLU A 203 26.10 14.28 -12.54
C GLU A 203 27.62 14.37 -12.79
N GLU A 204 28.43 14.42 -11.71
CA GLU A 204 29.89 14.40 -11.79
C GLU A 204 30.41 13.04 -12.29
N ILE A 205 29.86 11.91 -11.82
CA ILE A 205 30.19 10.56 -12.28
C ILE A 205 29.81 10.38 -13.75
N ASP A 206 28.61 10.84 -14.15
CA ASP A 206 28.16 10.77 -15.55
C ASP A 206 29.05 11.61 -16.48
N LYS A 207 29.44 12.81 -16.05
CA LYS A 207 30.42 13.64 -16.78
C LYS A 207 31.78 12.97 -16.90
N ALA A 208 32.25 12.30 -15.84
CA ALA A 208 33.51 11.56 -15.85
C ALA A 208 33.46 10.36 -16.81
N LEU A 209 32.33 9.63 -16.82
CA LEU A 209 32.09 8.52 -17.77
C LEU A 209 32.09 9.00 -19.22
N HIS A 210 31.37 10.07 -19.53
CA HIS A 210 31.33 10.64 -20.89
C HIS A 210 32.70 11.20 -21.32
N ALA A 211 33.54 11.61 -20.35
CA ALA A 211 34.92 12.06 -20.60
C ALA A 211 35.91 10.87 -20.69
N GLY A 212 35.47 9.62 -20.65
CA GLY A 212 36.33 8.43 -20.75
C GLY A 212 37.20 8.18 -19.51
N LYS A 213 36.92 8.81 -18.37
CA LYS A 213 37.65 8.60 -17.11
C LYS A 213 37.31 7.25 -16.50
N GLN A 214 38.31 6.60 -15.92
CA GLN A 214 38.06 5.38 -15.13
C GLN A 214 37.34 5.75 -13.84
N ILE A 215 36.22 5.08 -13.59
CA ILE A 215 35.44 5.18 -12.33
C ILE A 215 35.74 3.97 -11.43
N THR A 216 35.77 4.22 -10.13
CA THR A 216 36.00 3.19 -9.11
C THR A 216 34.85 2.19 -9.06
N ALA A 217 35.09 1.01 -8.47
CA ALA A 217 34.04 0.00 -8.24
C ALA A 217 32.91 0.52 -7.34
N GLU A 218 33.23 1.42 -6.41
CA GLU A 218 32.26 2.07 -5.54
C GLU A 218 31.37 3.06 -6.31
N GLU A 219 31.94 3.87 -7.19
CA GLU A 219 31.21 4.75 -8.09
C GLU A 219 30.32 3.98 -9.06
N ARG A 220 30.80 2.83 -9.58
CA ARG A 220 29.97 1.89 -10.35
C ARG A 220 28.82 1.32 -9.53
N GLY A 221 29.05 1.02 -8.24
CA GLY A 221 28.01 0.55 -7.32
C GLY A 221 26.95 1.62 -7.04
N LYS A 222 27.35 2.89 -6.90
CA LYS A 222 26.43 4.03 -6.76
C LYS A 222 25.61 4.30 -8.03
N ALA A 223 26.16 3.97 -9.21
CA ALA A 223 25.50 4.06 -10.50
C ALA A 223 24.66 2.79 -10.84
N ALA A 224 25.02 1.62 -10.29
CA ALA A 224 24.37 0.36 -10.59
C ALA A 224 23.10 0.15 -9.76
N PHE A 225 22.09 -0.41 -10.41
CA PHE A 225 20.81 -0.75 -9.77
C PHE A 225 20.97 -1.99 -8.87
N PRO A 226 20.75 -1.92 -7.53
CA PRO A 226 21.04 -3.03 -6.62
C PRO A 226 20.06 -4.22 -6.75
N LEU A 227 19.13 -4.19 -7.72
CA LEU A 227 18.14 -5.25 -7.92
C LEU A 227 18.77 -6.63 -8.19
N LYS A 228 19.87 -6.67 -8.97
CA LYS A 228 20.60 -7.91 -9.25
C LYS A 228 21.11 -8.60 -7.98
N ALA A 229 21.51 -7.82 -6.99
CA ALA A 229 22.06 -8.32 -5.74
C ALA A 229 21.01 -9.05 -4.89
N LEU A 230 19.73 -8.71 -5.03
CA LEU A 230 18.64 -9.39 -4.31
C LEU A 230 18.51 -10.85 -4.71
N PHE A 231 18.92 -11.20 -5.93
CA PHE A 231 18.90 -12.57 -6.46
C PHE A 231 20.24 -13.28 -6.30
N GLY A 232 21.20 -12.65 -5.63
CA GLY A 232 22.48 -13.29 -5.29
C GLY A 232 22.33 -14.36 -4.19
N PRO A 233 23.31 -15.31 -4.08
CA PRO A 233 23.22 -16.47 -3.19
C PRO A 233 22.95 -16.13 -1.71
N SER A 234 23.44 -14.99 -1.22
CA SER A 234 23.29 -14.54 0.16
C SER A 234 21.91 -13.98 0.50
N LEU A 235 21.16 -13.44 -0.48
CA LEU A 235 19.89 -12.74 -0.27
C LEU A 235 18.68 -13.43 -0.92
N ILE A 236 18.89 -14.31 -1.91
CA ILE A 236 17.81 -14.92 -2.69
C ILE A 236 16.75 -15.59 -1.82
N ARG A 237 17.15 -16.28 -0.76
CA ARG A 237 16.22 -16.94 0.18
C ARG A 237 15.29 -15.91 0.85
N TYR A 238 15.86 -14.81 1.35
CA TYR A 238 15.07 -13.75 1.98
C TYR A 238 14.19 -13.03 0.97
N THR A 239 14.71 -12.79 -0.23
CA THR A 239 13.95 -12.15 -1.33
C THR A 239 12.74 -13.00 -1.72
N LEU A 240 12.93 -14.29 -2.02
CA LEU A 240 11.84 -15.17 -2.43
C LEU A 240 10.80 -15.38 -1.34
N LEU A 241 11.21 -15.58 -0.08
CA LEU A 241 10.28 -15.71 1.04
C LEU A 241 9.51 -14.42 1.30
N SER A 242 10.17 -13.28 1.24
CA SER A 242 9.52 -11.97 1.38
C SER A 242 8.52 -11.73 0.26
N MET A 243 8.89 -11.96 -1.00
CA MET A 243 7.99 -11.87 -2.15
C MET A 243 6.78 -12.78 -1.99
N PHE A 244 7.00 -14.03 -1.57
CA PHE A 244 5.94 -15.02 -1.40
C PHE A 244 4.95 -14.60 -0.31
N ILE A 245 5.44 -14.21 0.89
CA ILE A 245 4.60 -13.74 1.99
C ILE A 245 3.81 -12.49 1.58
N CYS A 246 4.51 -11.50 1.02
CA CYS A 246 3.86 -10.28 0.53
C CYS A 246 2.77 -10.60 -0.49
N THR A 247 3.04 -11.51 -1.43
CA THR A 247 2.08 -11.91 -2.46
C THR A 247 0.84 -12.55 -1.87
N CYS A 248 1.00 -13.55 -0.99
CA CYS A 248 -0.13 -14.24 -0.38
C CYS A 248 -0.99 -13.29 0.48
N VAL A 249 -0.35 -12.41 1.27
CA VAL A 249 -1.08 -11.42 2.08
C VAL A 249 -1.79 -10.40 1.19
N THR A 250 -1.14 -9.94 0.12
CA THR A 250 -1.71 -8.97 -0.81
C THR A 250 -2.89 -9.55 -1.58
N LEU A 251 -2.77 -10.80 -2.06
CA LEU A 251 -3.87 -11.54 -2.70
C LEU A 251 -5.07 -11.69 -1.75
N ALA A 252 -4.81 -12.07 -0.49
CA ALA A 252 -5.85 -12.21 0.52
C ALA A 252 -6.55 -10.88 0.82
N TYR A 253 -5.77 -9.83 1.07
CA TYR A 253 -6.30 -8.52 1.40
C TYR A 253 -7.12 -7.92 0.26
N TRP A 254 -6.55 -7.82 -0.95
CA TRP A 254 -7.24 -7.23 -2.09
C TRP A 254 -8.40 -8.09 -2.58
N GLY A 255 -8.26 -9.43 -2.49
CA GLY A 255 -9.37 -10.35 -2.72
C GLY A 255 -10.56 -10.04 -1.82
N ALA A 256 -10.35 -9.90 -0.52
CA ALA A 256 -11.42 -9.59 0.42
C ALA A 256 -11.90 -8.13 0.30
N ALA A 257 -10.98 -7.15 0.33
CA ALA A 257 -11.31 -5.72 0.39
C ALA A 257 -12.10 -5.26 -0.85
N THR A 258 -11.74 -5.76 -2.04
CA THR A 258 -12.43 -5.42 -3.29
C THR A 258 -13.85 -5.95 -3.33
N TRP A 259 -14.06 -7.17 -2.83
CA TRP A 259 -15.37 -7.82 -2.89
C TRP A 259 -16.28 -7.54 -1.69
N LEU A 260 -15.73 -6.98 -0.60
CA LEU A 260 -16.49 -6.75 0.62
C LEU A 260 -17.71 -5.83 0.41
N PRO A 261 -17.63 -4.69 -0.30
CA PRO A 261 -18.80 -3.86 -0.60
C PRO A 261 -19.85 -4.62 -1.40
N THR A 262 -19.42 -5.36 -2.43
CA THR A 262 -20.32 -6.18 -3.25
C THR A 262 -20.98 -7.30 -2.44
N PHE A 263 -20.20 -8.00 -1.60
CA PHE A 263 -20.70 -9.03 -0.70
C PHE A 263 -21.79 -8.50 0.24
N LEU A 264 -21.54 -7.34 0.87
CA LEU A 264 -22.53 -6.71 1.76
C LEU A 264 -23.80 -6.30 1.01
N ALA A 265 -23.66 -5.74 -0.18
CA ALA A 265 -24.79 -5.27 -0.98
C ALA A 265 -25.59 -6.44 -1.59
N THR A 266 -24.93 -7.44 -2.20
CA THR A 266 -25.61 -8.49 -2.98
C THR A 266 -25.94 -9.73 -2.16
N THR A 267 -25.01 -10.21 -1.32
CA THR A 267 -25.19 -11.43 -0.53
C THR A 267 -25.93 -11.18 0.77
N ARG A 268 -25.70 -10.03 1.40
CA ARG A 268 -26.34 -9.63 2.67
C ARG A 268 -27.51 -8.68 2.47
N GLY A 269 -27.78 -8.20 1.26
CA GLY A 269 -28.91 -7.34 0.91
C GLY A 269 -28.88 -5.97 1.59
N LEU A 270 -27.70 -5.48 1.96
CA LEU A 270 -27.56 -4.19 2.62
C LEU A 270 -27.69 -3.04 1.62
N SER A 271 -28.38 -1.96 2.03
CA SER A 271 -28.45 -0.73 1.24
C SER A 271 -27.06 -0.08 1.14
N ILE A 272 -26.90 0.83 0.17
CA ILE A 272 -25.69 1.63 -0.02
C ILE A 272 -25.27 2.32 1.28
N VAL A 273 -26.22 2.95 1.98
CA VAL A 273 -26.00 3.65 3.24
C VAL A 273 -25.48 2.71 4.32
N LYS A 274 -26.12 1.55 4.51
CA LYS A 274 -25.67 0.55 5.49
C LYS A 274 -24.29 -0.02 5.13
N THR A 275 -24.05 -0.29 3.85
CA THR A 275 -22.75 -0.76 3.36
C THR A 275 -21.65 0.24 3.68
N GLY A 276 -21.86 1.52 3.34
CA GLY A 276 -20.89 2.59 3.64
C GLY A 276 -20.64 2.75 5.15
N MET A 277 -21.69 2.69 5.97
CA MET A 277 -21.59 2.76 7.43
C MET A 277 -20.77 1.59 8.00
N PHE A 278 -20.97 0.36 7.51
CA PHE A 278 -20.22 -0.81 7.97
C PHE A 278 -18.74 -0.71 7.60
N LEU A 279 -18.44 -0.27 6.38
CA LEU A 279 -17.07 -0.07 5.93
C LEU A 279 -16.38 1.09 6.65
N PHE A 280 -17.11 2.15 7.01
CA PHE A 280 -16.57 3.22 7.86
C PHE A 280 -16.13 2.67 9.22
N TRP A 281 -16.99 1.96 9.94
CA TRP A 281 -16.66 1.40 11.26
C TRP A 281 -15.54 0.36 11.20
N LEU A 282 -15.47 -0.42 10.11
CA LEU A 282 -14.35 -1.33 9.84
C LEU A 282 -13.02 -0.56 9.84
N ASN A 283 -12.98 0.60 9.17
CA ASN A 283 -11.76 1.42 9.09
C ASN A 283 -11.42 2.12 10.41
N VAL A 284 -12.39 2.47 11.23
CA VAL A 284 -12.14 2.92 12.61
C VAL A 284 -11.37 1.84 13.39
N GLY A 285 -11.80 0.58 13.28
CA GLY A 285 -11.09 -0.55 13.86
C GLY A 285 -9.67 -0.70 13.30
N ALA A 286 -9.49 -0.54 12.00
CA ALA A 286 -8.19 -0.63 11.34
C ALA A 286 -7.18 0.41 11.87
N VAL A 287 -7.60 1.66 12.08
CA VAL A 287 -6.75 2.72 12.67
C VAL A 287 -6.20 2.29 14.04
N VAL A 288 -7.07 1.76 14.90
CA VAL A 288 -6.65 1.25 16.22
C VAL A 288 -5.71 0.04 16.06
N GLY A 289 -6.01 -0.83 15.10
CA GLY A 289 -5.20 -2.02 14.80
C GLY A 289 -3.76 -1.66 14.42
N TYR A 290 -3.55 -0.70 13.50
CA TYR A 290 -2.22 -0.24 13.10
C TYR A 290 -1.35 0.16 14.31
N GLN A 291 -1.92 0.93 15.25
CA GLN A 291 -1.18 1.40 16.42
C GLN A 291 -0.84 0.25 17.38
N LEU A 292 -1.82 -0.63 17.66
CA LEU A 292 -1.62 -1.72 18.62
C LEU A 292 -0.67 -2.80 18.09
N PHE A 293 -0.79 -3.23 16.84
CA PHE A 293 0.12 -4.20 16.24
C PHE A 293 1.54 -3.64 16.11
N GLY A 294 1.69 -2.35 15.79
CA GLY A 294 2.97 -1.64 15.81
C GLY A 294 3.62 -1.68 17.19
N TRP A 295 2.88 -1.29 18.23
CA TRP A 295 3.34 -1.35 19.62
C TRP A 295 3.71 -2.79 20.06
N LEU A 296 2.88 -3.77 19.71
CA LEU A 296 3.14 -5.17 20.04
C LEU A 296 4.41 -5.69 19.34
N GLY A 297 4.66 -5.26 18.10
CA GLY A 297 5.87 -5.57 17.35
C GLY A 297 7.12 -5.00 18.00
N ASP A 298 7.06 -3.77 18.53
CA ASP A 298 8.19 -3.16 19.26
C ASP A 298 8.43 -3.85 20.60
N LYS A 299 7.37 -4.21 21.33
CA LYS A 299 7.47 -4.74 22.70
C LYS A 299 7.85 -6.22 22.75
N LYS A 300 7.31 -7.05 21.84
CA LYS A 300 7.57 -8.50 21.84
C LYS A 300 8.53 -8.92 20.74
N SER A 301 8.04 -8.99 19.51
CA SER A 301 8.79 -9.44 18.34
C SER A 301 8.02 -9.07 17.08
N ARG A 302 8.74 -8.65 16.05
CA ARG A 302 8.16 -8.31 14.74
C ARG A 302 7.44 -9.53 14.14
N ARG A 303 8.14 -10.67 14.13
CA ARG A 303 7.63 -11.94 13.60
C ARG A 303 6.40 -12.42 14.37
N PHE A 304 6.45 -12.36 15.71
CA PHE A 304 5.31 -12.76 16.54
C PHE A 304 4.08 -11.90 16.24
N SER A 305 4.24 -10.58 16.26
CA SER A 305 3.12 -9.65 16.07
C SER A 305 2.49 -9.79 14.69
N PHE A 306 3.32 -9.91 13.65
CA PHE A 306 2.87 -10.13 12.29
C PHE A 306 2.14 -11.49 12.14
N GLY A 307 2.74 -12.57 12.65
CA GLY A 307 2.15 -13.91 12.61
C GLY A 307 0.85 -14.02 13.41
N PHE A 308 0.77 -13.34 14.56
CA PHE A 308 -0.46 -13.27 15.35
C PHE A 308 -1.58 -12.55 14.59
N GLY A 309 -1.27 -11.47 13.87
CA GLY A 309 -2.21 -10.79 12.99
C GLY A 309 -2.72 -11.69 11.86
N LEU A 310 -1.82 -12.46 11.21
CA LEU A 310 -2.21 -13.43 10.18
C LEU A 310 -3.13 -14.52 10.73
N LEU A 311 -2.80 -15.09 11.89
CA LEU A 311 -3.60 -16.14 12.55
C LEU A 311 -5.00 -15.63 12.88
N LEU A 312 -5.09 -14.44 13.49
CA LEU A 312 -6.37 -13.83 13.79
C LEU A 312 -7.16 -13.50 12.53
N SER A 313 -6.50 -13.12 11.43
CA SER A 313 -7.16 -12.84 10.15
C SER A 313 -7.87 -14.06 9.58
N VAL A 314 -7.28 -15.26 9.73
CA VAL A 314 -7.96 -16.52 9.34
C VAL A 314 -9.29 -16.65 10.09
N ALA A 315 -9.28 -16.54 11.41
CA ALA A 315 -10.48 -16.68 12.23
C ALA A 315 -11.52 -15.60 11.93
N VAL A 316 -11.08 -14.33 11.88
CA VAL A 316 -11.96 -13.17 11.71
C VAL A 316 -12.63 -13.16 10.34
N VAL A 317 -11.92 -13.53 9.26
CA VAL A 317 -12.51 -13.64 7.93
C VAL A 317 -13.60 -14.72 7.93
N LEU A 318 -13.30 -15.92 8.44
CA LEU A 318 -14.27 -17.03 8.48
C LEU A 318 -15.51 -16.70 9.34
N ILE A 319 -15.34 -16.01 10.45
CA ILE A 319 -16.46 -15.55 11.27
C ILE A 319 -17.29 -14.53 10.50
N TYR A 320 -16.66 -13.48 9.95
CA TYR A 320 -17.35 -12.33 9.34
C TYR A 320 -18.23 -12.73 8.16
N ILE A 321 -17.71 -13.60 7.26
CA ILE A 321 -18.46 -14.03 6.08
C ILE A 321 -19.65 -14.92 6.41
N ASN A 322 -19.68 -15.54 7.60
CA ASN A 322 -20.79 -16.38 8.06
C ASN A 322 -21.82 -15.62 8.93
N LEU A 323 -21.55 -14.35 9.27
CA LEU A 323 -22.54 -13.52 9.96
C LEU A 323 -23.70 -13.18 9.03
N ASN A 324 -24.94 -13.39 9.51
CA ASN A 324 -26.15 -13.09 8.75
C ASN A 324 -26.90 -11.86 9.27
N ALA A 325 -26.88 -11.64 10.59
CA ALA A 325 -27.58 -10.51 11.19
C ALA A 325 -26.86 -9.19 10.89
N PRO A 326 -27.53 -8.17 10.32
CA PRO A 326 -26.93 -6.87 10.03
C PRO A 326 -26.29 -6.21 11.25
N THR A 327 -26.88 -6.36 12.43
CA THR A 327 -26.32 -5.85 13.70
C THR A 327 -25.01 -6.53 14.05
N ALA A 328 -24.90 -7.85 13.91
CA ALA A 328 -23.68 -8.60 14.15
C ALA A 328 -22.58 -8.19 13.17
N ILE A 329 -22.90 -8.04 11.88
CA ILE A 329 -21.95 -7.56 10.85
C ILE A 329 -21.43 -6.17 11.21
N LEU A 330 -22.30 -5.26 11.66
CA LEU A 330 -21.92 -3.90 12.05
C LEU A 330 -20.96 -3.90 13.23
N TYR A 331 -21.29 -4.60 14.30
CA TYR A 331 -20.46 -4.62 15.52
C TYR A 331 -19.16 -5.40 15.34
N PHE A 332 -19.15 -6.39 14.47
CA PHE A 332 -17.92 -7.15 14.18
C PHE A 332 -17.03 -6.47 13.13
N GLY A 333 -17.55 -5.51 12.37
CA GLY A 333 -16.81 -4.74 11.37
C GLY A 333 -15.52 -4.11 11.91
N PRO A 334 -15.55 -3.37 13.04
CA PRO A 334 -14.34 -2.83 13.66
C PRO A 334 -13.31 -3.91 14.04
N VAL A 335 -13.75 -5.06 14.53
CA VAL A 335 -12.87 -6.19 14.86
C VAL A 335 -12.22 -6.75 13.59
N PHE A 336 -13.00 -6.87 12.52
CA PHE A 336 -12.51 -7.30 11.22
C PHE A 336 -11.41 -6.35 10.71
N GLY A 337 -11.65 -5.05 10.70
CA GLY A 337 -10.67 -4.05 10.28
C GLY A 337 -9.44 -4.00 11.17
N PHE A 338 -9.63 -4.04 12.50
CA PHE A 338 -8.56 -4.08 13.48
C PHE A 338 -7.56 -5.21 13.22
N VAL A 339 -8.06 -6.40 12.92
CA VAL A 339 -7.22 -7.58 12.72
C VAL A 339 -6.63 -7.61 11.32
N THR A 340 -7.46 -7.49 10.28
CA THR A 340 -7.02 -7.70 8.89
C THR A 340 -6.15 -6.58 8.32
N CYS A 341 -6.26 -5.36 8.87
CA CYS A 341 -5.45 -4.21 8.48
C CYS A 341 -4.30 -3.93 9.46
N GLY A 342 -4.49 -4.19 10.77
CA GLY A 342 -3.58 -3.71 11.81
C GLY A 342 -2.12 -4.12 11.62
N TYR A 343 -1.84 -5.36 11.27
CA TYR A 343 -0.46 -5.86 11.09
C TYR A 343 0.25 -5.31 9.83
N TRP A 344 -0.46 -4.65 8.90
CA TRP A 344 0.15 -4.04 7.72
C TRP A 344 1.18 -2.96 8.07
N GLY A 345 1.04 -2.28 9.22
CA GLY A 345 2.06 -1.35 9.72
C GLY A 345 3.43 -2.00 9.98
N LEU A 346 3.46 -3.32 10.18
CA LEU A 346 4.71 -4.07 10.41
C LEU A 346 5.42 -4.49 9.11
N PHE A 347 4.74 -4.44 7.95
CA PHE A 347 5.33 -4.90 6.68
C PHE A 347 6.65 -4.23 6.37
N GLY A 348 6.68 -2.89 6.42
CA GLY A 348 7.88 -2.12 6.13
C GLY A 348 9.04 -2.46 7.06
N VAL A 349 8.76 -2.64 8.35
CA VAL A 349 9.80 -2.96 9.35
C VAL A 349 10.30 -4.39 9.19
N VAL A 350 9.39 -5.37 9.09
CA VAL A 350 9.75 -6.79 8.89
C VAL A 350 10.62 -6.97 7.65
N LEU A 351 10.24 -6.36 6.54
CA LEU A 351 11.02 -6.44 5.31
C LEU A 351 12.36 -5.72 5.45
N SER A 352 12.38 -4.50 6.02
CA SER A 352 13.61 -3.71 6.10
C SER A 352 14.69 -4.37 6.97
N GLU A 353 14.30 -5.03 8.06
CA GLU A 353 15.22 -5.71 8.97
C GLU A 353 15.81 -7.01 8.37
N LEU A 354 15.18 -7.57 7.33
CA LEU A 354 15.69 -8.77 6.64
C LEU A 354 16.82 -8.47 5.65
N PHE A 355 16.98 -7.22 5.21
CA PHE A 355 17.94 -6.86 4.18
C PHE A 355 19.03 -5.90 4.68
N PRO A 356 20.28 -6.03 4.17
CA PRO A 356 21.36 -5.12 4.48
C PRO A 356 21.02 -3.68 4.10
N THR A 357 21.56 -2.71 4.82
CA THR A 357 21.26 -1.28 4.65
C THR A 357 21.46 -0.78 3.21
N TRP A 358 22.51 -1.26 2.51
CA TRP A 358 22.85 -0.82 1.15
C TRP A 358 21.85 -1.25 0.06
N CYS A 359 21.03 -2.30 0.28
CA CYS A 359 19.99 -2.73 -0.66
C CYS A 359 18.58 -2.72 -0.05
N ARG A 360 18.44 -2.28 1.18
CA ARG A 360 17.20 -2.33 1.97
C ARG A 360 16.02 -1.66 1.26
N ALA A 361 16.20 -0.42 0.81
CA ALA A 361 15.14 0.32 0.13
C ALA A 361 14.70 -0.37 -1.17
N THR A 362 15.65 -0.84 -1.97
CA THR A 362 15.36 -1.59 -3.20
C THR A 362 14.62 -2.88 -2.89
N ALA A 363 15.05 -3.62 -1.86
CA ALA A 363 14.44 -4.90 -1.49
C ALA A 363 12.98 -4.73 -1.01
N VAL A 364 12.76 -3.76 -0.12
CA VAL A 364 11.42 -3.46 0.40
C VAL A 364 10.48 -3.04 -0.73
N ASN A 365 10.90 -2.07 -1.55
CA ASN A 365 10.09 -1.62 -2.68
C ASN A 365 9.82 -2.72 -3.69
N PHE A 366 10.84 -3.49 -4.06
CA PHE A 366 10.69 -4.57 -5.04
C PHE A 366 9.74 -5.66 -4.53
N CYS A 367 9.98 -6.21 -3.34
CA CYS A 367 9.15 -7.29 -2.78
C CYS A 367 7.69 -6.85 -2.61
N PHE A 368 7.47 -5.64 -2.10
CA PHE A 368 6.12 -5.13 -1.83
C PHE A 368 5.35 -4.79 -3.12
N ASN A 369 5.97 -4.10 -4.06
CA ASN A 369 5.29 -3.68 -5.30
C ASN A 369 5.13 -4.83 -6.29
N PHE A 370 6.07 -5.78 -6.35
CA PHE A 370 5.87 -7.03 -7.07
C PHE A 370 4.62 -7.76 -6.55
N ALA A 371 4.51 -7.90 -5.23
CA ALA A 371 3.35 -8.51 -4.61
C ALA A 371 2.04 -7.78 -4.91
N ARG A 372 2.06 -6.44 -4.97
CA ARG A 372 0.89 -5.64 -5.37
C ARG A 372 0.50 -5.91 -6.82
N GLY A 373 1.46 -6.00 -7.74
CA GLY A 373 1.18 -6.37 -9.13
C GLY A 373 0.53 -7.75 -9.25
N VAL A 374 1.08 -8.76 -8.56
CA VAL A 374 0.49 -10.10 -8.49
C VAL A 374 -0.85 -10.08 -7.75
N GLY A 375 -1.04 -9.15 -6.84
CA GLY A 375 -2.28 -8.92 -6.07
C GLY A 375 -3.53 -8.73 -6.94
N PHE A 376 -3.37 -8.32 -8.19
CA PHE A 376 -4.44 -8.29 -9.20
C PHE A 376 -5.22 -9.60 -9.29
N PHE A 377 -4.53 -10.72 -9.21
CA PHE A 377 -5.19 -12.03 -9.28
C PHE A 377 -6.13 -12.30 -8.10
N GLY A 378 -5.98 -11.62 -6.97
CA GLY A 378 -6.86 -11.77 -5.82
C GLY A 378 -8.33 -11.49 -6.14
N PRO A 379 -8.70 -10.24 -6.52
CA PRO A 379 -10.07 -9.91 -6.92
C PRO A 379 -10.57 -10.75 -8.10
N TYR A 380 -9.73 -11.01 -9.10
CA TYR A 380 -10.09 -11.80 -10.26
C TYR A 380 -10.45 -13.26 -9.90
N LEU A 381 -9.58 -13.94 -9.14
CA LEU A 381 -9.82 -15.33 -8.71
C LEU A 381 -11.05 -15.46 -7.80
N ILE A 382 -11.24 -14.49 -6.89
CA ILE A 382 -12.45 -14.45 -6.05
C ILE A 382 -13.70 -14.30 -6.93
N GLY A 383 -13.67 -13.41 -7.94
CA GLY A 383 -14.78 -13.24 -8.88
C GLY A 383 -15.09 -14.49 -9.69
N ALA A 384 -14.07 -15.12 -10.27
CA ALA A 384 -14.21 -16.36 -11.02
C ALA A 384 -14.75 -17.52 -10.17
N LEU A 385 -14.25 -17.67 -8.93
CA LEU A 385 -14.74 -18.69 -8.01
C LEU A 385 -16.17 -18.38 -7.52
N ALA A 386 -16.49 -17.11 -7.32
CA ALA A 386 -17.80 -16.69 -6.86
C ALA A 386 -18.91 -16.99 -7.86
N GLN A 387 -18.62 -17.03 -9.16
CA GLN A 387 -19.56 -17.39 -10.20
C GLN A 387 -20.07 -18.83 -10.04
N THR A 388 -19.24 -19.75 -9.55
CA THR A 388 -19.58 -21.16 -9.41
C THR A 388 -19.94 -21.57 -7.97
N ARG A 389 -19.31 -20.95 -6.98
CA ARG A 389 -19.41 -21.32 -5.55
C ARG A 389 -20.06 -20.26 -4.67
N GLY A 390 -20.39 -19.07 -5.23
CA GLY A 390 -20.89 -17.90 -4.50
C GLY A 390 -19.80 -17.12 -3.76
N LEU A 391 -20.10 -15.85 -3.44
CA LEU A 391 -19.14 -14.92 -2.85
C LEU A 391 -18.64 -15.35 -1.46
N THR A 392 -19.49 -15.95 -0.63
CA THR A 392 -19.09 -16.43 0.70
C THR A 392 -17.98 -17.49 0.60
N ALA A 393 -18.16 -18.50 -0.24
CA ALA A 393 -17.14 -19.53 -0.45
C ALA A 393 -15.87 -18.98 -1.11
N ALA A 394 -16.02 -18.03 -2.04
CA ALA A 394 -14.89 -17.42 -2.72
C ALA A 394 -14.02 -16.57 -1.76
N ILE A 395 -14.65 -15.72 -0.93
CA ILE A 395 -13.92 -14.89 0.04
C ILE A 395 -13.24 -15.77 1.12
N SER A 396 -13.81 -16.95 1.48
CA SER A 396 -13.16 -17.85 2.44
C SER A 396 -11.78 -18.35 1.99
N LEU A 397 -11.49 -18.33 0.67
CA LEU A 397 -10.14 -18.65 0.15
C LEU A 397 -9.06 -17.70 0.70
N THR A 398 -9.42 -16.48 1.03
CA THR A 398 -8.46 -15.51 1.62
C THR A 398 -7.92 -15.99 2.97
N ALA A 399 -8.72 -16.72 3.75
CA ALA A 399 -8.28 -17.35 5.00
C ALA A 399 -7.17 -18.38 4.76
N VAL A 400 -7.27 -19.16 3.67
CA VAL A 400 -6.22 -20.12 3.27
C VAL A 400 -4.92 -19.39 2.91
N LEU A 401 -5.00 -18.26 2.18
CA LEU A 401 -3.83 -17.45 1.84
C LEU A 401 -3.15 -16.85 3.08
N TYR A 402 -3.93 -16.40 4.07
CA TYR A 402 -3.37 -15.95 5.36
C TYR A 402 -2.66 -17.09 6.10
N LEU A 403 -3.22 -18.30 6.09
CA LEU A 403 -2.61 -19.47 6.72
C LEU A 403 -1.29 -19.87 6.02
N ILE A 404 -1.26 -19.87 4.70
CA ILE A 404 -0.05 -20.13 3.90
C ILE A 404 1.02 -19.07 4.23
N SER A 405 0.63 -17.80 4.32
CA SER A 405 1.53 -16.70 4.70
C SER A 405 2.11 -16.88 6.11
N LEU A 406 1.29 -17.35 7.05
CA LEU A 406 1.74 -17.66 8.42
C LEU A 406 2.78 -18.76 8.44
N VAL A 407 2.56 -19.85 7.70
CA VAL A 407 3.53 -20.96 7.59
C VAL A 407 4.82 -20.46 6.95
N ALA A 408 4.73 -19.68 5.87
CA ALA A 408 5.93 -19.12 5.22
C ALA A 408 6.70 -18.15 6.13
N LEU A 409 6.00 -17.37 6.97
CA LEU A 409 6.63 -16.49 7.95
C LEU A 409 7.44 -17.26 8.99
N MET A 410 7.06 -18.49 9.34
CA MET A 410 7.83 -19.33 10.26
C MET A 410 9.18 -19.77 9.69
N LEU A 411 9.34 -19.74 8.36
CA LEU A 411 10.61 -20.06 7.69
C LEU A 411 11.60 -18.88 7.68
N ILE A 412 11.16 -17.68 8.03
CA ILE A 412 12.01 -16.50 8.16
C ILE A 412 12.50 -16.40 9.61
N PRO A 413 13.80 -16.13 9.84
CA PRO A 413 14.32 -15.86 11.19
C PRO A 413 13.70 -14.57 11.75
N GLU A 414 13.83 -14.34 13.07
CA GLU A 414 13.38 -13.08 13.67
C GLU A 414 14.11 -11.90 13.02
N PRO A 415 13.38 -10.97 12.33
CA PRO A 415 14.01 -9.91 11.55
C PRO A 415 14.96 -9.04 12.36
N ARG A 416 14.58 -8.65 13.57
CA ARG A 416 15.39 -7.84 14.46
C ARG A 416 16.74 -8.50 14.78
N LYS A 417 16.78 -9.82 15.02
CA LYS A 417 18.03 -10.56 15.26
C LYS A 417 18.93 -10.62 14.03
N VAL A 418 18.35 -10.63 12.83
CA VAL A 418 19.11 -10.58 11.57
C VAL A 418 19.80 -9.24 11.39
N ASP A 419 19.11 -8.15 11.71
CA ASP A 419 19.66 -6.78 11.62
C ASP A 419 20.75 -6.56 12.69
N GLU A 420 20.50 -6.96 13.94
CA GLU A 420 21.48 -6.90 15.05
C GLU A 420 22.76 -7.70 14.74
N ALA A 421 22.62 -8.92 14.21
CA ALA A 421 23.78 -9.75 13.85
C ALA A 421 24.60 -9.14 12.72
N ARG A 422 24.00 -8.46 11.76
CA ARG A 422 24.70 -7.78 10.66
C ARG A 422 25.40 -6.50 11.10
N THR A 423 24.79 -5.74 12.01
CA THR A 423 25.40 -4.51 12.57
C THR A 423 26.56 -4.83 13.50
N ALA A 424 26.55 -5.97 14.21
CA ALA A 424 27.64 -6.41 15.07
C ALA A 424 28.89 -6.86 14.29
N VAL A 425 28.79 -7.19 13.01
CA VAL A 425 29.88 -7.67 12.14
C VAL A 425 30.62 -6.52 11.44
N ILE A 426 30.13 -5.30 11.50
CA ILE A 426 30.82 -4.12 10.97
C ILE A 426 31.69 -3.55 12.10
N PRO A 427 33.05 -3.74 12.06
CA PRO A 427 33.93 -3.05 13.02
C PRO A 427 33.78 -1.53 12.80
N ALA A 428 33.80 -0.79 13.90
CA ALA A 428 33.72 0.66 13.94
C ALA A 428 34.86 1.32 13.19
#